data_83c96b9ae500ee5934b754616eb634a4
#
_entry.id   83c96b9ae500ee5934b754616eb634a4
#
_cell.length_a   1.000
_cell.length_b   1.000
_cell.length_c   1.000
_cell.angle_alpha   90.00
_cell.angle_beta   90.00
_cell.angle_gamma   90.00
#
_symmetry.space_group_name_H-M   'P 1'
#
loop_
_entity.id
_entity.type
_entity.pdbx_description
1 polymer ?
#
loop_
_entity_poly.entity_id
_entity_poly.type
_entity_poly.pdbx_seq_one_letter_code
_entity_poly.pdbx_strand_id
1 'polypeptide(L)'
;MNQLVMDMIQRYGANFKVSFSISGSALEQFALHAPEVIESFQKLAKTGCVEFLAETYAHSLASLSDTDEFERQVRRHVARMEELFGQKPVTLRNSSLIYSDQIGERVAAMGFESMLTDGAKHVLGWKSPNFVYTNVMNPRLKLLLKNSRLSDDLTLRFSDHSWHEWPLTAD
;
A
#
# COMPACT_ATOMS: atom_id res chain seq x y z
N MET A 1 12.95 9.59 -7.17
CA MET A 1 11.65 8.90 -7.38
C MET A 1 10.50 9.91 -7.42
N ASN A 2 10.25 10.71 -6.41
CA ASN A 2 9.07 11.61 -6.36
C ASN A 2 9.02 12.63 -7.51
N GLN A 3 10.18 13.14 -7.98
CA GLN A 3 10.23 13.99 -9.17
C GLN A 3 9.74 13.26 -10.43
N LEU A 4 10.18 12.01 -10.65
CA LEU A 4 9.71 11.20 -11.76
C LEU A 4 8.19 10.98 -11.73
N VAL A 5 7.64 10.68 -10.54
CA VAL A 5 6.17 10.55 -10.37
C VAL A 5 5.46 11.86 -10.70
N MET A 6 6.03 13.01 -10.27
CA MET A 6 5.47 14.32 -10.60
C MET A 6 5.47 14.58 -12.11
N ASP A 7 6.59 14.26 -12.79
CA ASP A 7 6.70 14.43 -14.25
C ASP A 7 5.69 13.54 -14.99
N MET A 8 5.48 12.31 -14.51
CA MET A 8 4.47 11.40 -15.07
C MET A 8 3.04 11.93 -14.86
N ILE A 9 2.74 12.47 -13.66
CA ILE A 9 1.43 13.10 -13.38
C ILE A 9 1.24 14.32 -14.30
N GLN A 10 2.25 15.16 -14.47
CA GLN A 10 2.17 16.32 -15.36
C GLN A 10 1.93 15.92 -16.81
N ARG A 11 2.54 14.81 -17.26
CA ARG A 11 2.42 14.33 -18.64
C ARG A 11 1.08 13.64 -18.93
N TYR A 12 0.58 12.85 -18.00
CA TYR A 12 -0.58 11.96 -18.21
C TYR A 12 -1.83 12.38 -17.42
N GLY A 13 -1.73 13.35 -16.52
CA GLY A 13 -2.84 13.85 -15.70
C GLY A 13 -3.50 12.73 -14.89
N ALA A 14 -4.81 12.75 -14.84
CA ALA A 14 -5.61 11.78 -14.08
C ALA A 14 -5.52 10.33 -14.58
N ASN A 15 -4.91 10.08 -15.73
CA ASN A 15 -4.66 8.72 -16.25
C ASN A 15 -3.47 8.05 -15.55
N PHE A 16 -2.65 8.79 -14.81
CA PHE A 16 -1.54 8.24 -14.03
C PHE A 16 -1.80 8.45 -12.54
N LYS A 17 -2.01 7.36 -11.82
CA LYS A 17 -2.27 7.37 -10.37
C LYS A 17 -1.31 6.44 -9.66
N VAL A 18 -0.90 6.82 -8.45
CA VAL A 18 0.05 6.07 -7.63
C VAL A 18 -0.45 6.00 -6.20
N SER A 19 -0.26 4.85 -5.54
CA SER A 19 -0.47 4.70 -4.11
C SER A 19 0.87 4.50 -3.40
N PHE A 20 1.09 5.22 -2.29
CA PHE A 20 2.27 5.08 -1.44
C PHE A 20 1.93 4.46 -0.10
N SER A 21 2.76 3.51 0.34
CA SER A 21 2.76 2.97 1.70
C SER A 21 4.07 3.39 2.36
N ILE A 22 3.97 4.17 3.44
CA ILE A 22 5.13 4.74 4.14
C ILE A 22 4.85 4.62 5.63
N SER A 23 5.64 3.83 6.36
CA SER A 23 5.43 3.64 7.79
C SER A 23 5.61 4.95 8.59
N GLY A 24 4.93 5.03 9.74
CA GLY A 24 5.07 6.18 10.65
C GLY A 24 6.51 6.38 11.11
N SER A 25 7.23 5.29 11.38
CA SER A 25 8.66 5.34 11.74
C SER A 25 9.53 5.89 10.60
N ALA A 26 9.23 5.56 9.33
CA ALA A 26 9.93 6.14 8.19
C ALA A 26 9.65 7.65 8.06
N LEU A 27 8.39 8.06 8.29
CA LEU A 27 8.02 9.48 8.30
C LEU A 27 8.73 10.27 9.41
N GLU A 28 8.91 9.67 10.59
CA GLU A 28 9.69 10.29 11.67
C GLU A 28 11.16 10.47 11.27
N GLN A 29 11.75 9.46 10.60
CA GLN A 29 13.12 9.56 10.09
C GLN A 29 13.24 10.64 9.00
N PHE A 30 12.29 10.72 8.08
CA PHE A 30 12.29 11.78 7.07
C PHE A 30 12.13 13.16 7.71
N ALA A 31 11.26 13.31 8.71
CA ALA A 31 11.09 14.59 9.40
C ALA A 31 12.37 15.06 10.08
N LEU A 32 13.19 14.12 10.60
CA LEU A 32 14.43 14.43 11.31
C LEU A 32 15.62 14.68 10.36
N HIS A 33 15.74 13.87 9.31
CA HIS A 33 16.97 13.79 8.53
C HIS A 33 16.83 14.26 7.07
N ALA A 34 15.60 14.35 6.55
CA ALA A 34 15.33 14.67 5.15
C ALA A 34 13.94 15.32 4.98
N PRO A 35 13.66 16.47 5.62
CA PRO A 35 12.34 17.10 5.58
C PRO A 35 11.88 17.42 4.15
N GLU A 36 12.81 17.65 3.23
CA GLU A 36 12.51 17.88 1.80
C GLU A 36 11.81 16.68 1.14
N VAL A 37 11.99 15.46 1.68
CA VAL A 37 11.27 14.27 1.20
C VAL A 37 9.78 14.39 1.56
N ILE A 38 9.46 14.81 2.79
CA ILE A 38 8.06 15.06 3.20
C ILE A 38 7.43 16.15 2.33
N GLU A 39 8.15 17.26 2.11
CA GLU A 39 7.67 18.33 1.23
C GLU A 39 7.37 17.83 -0.19
N SER A 40 8.21 16.93 -0.70
CA SER A 40 8.00 16.33 -2.02
C SER A 40 6.72 15.47 -2.08
N PHE A 41 6.44 14.69 -1.02
CA PHE A 41 5.18 13.95 -0.90
C PHE A 41 3.96 14.86 -0.72
N GLN A 42 4.10 15.98 0.01
CA GLN A 42 3.04 16.98 0.14
C GLN A 42 2.67 17.63 -1.21
N LYS A 43 3.68 17.86 -2.05
CA LYS A 43 3.43 18.35 -3.43
C LYS A 43 2.67 17.32 -4.25
N LEU A 44 3.05 16.05 -4.15
CA LEU A 44 2.35 14.93 -4.82
C LEU A 44 0.91 14.78 -4.30
N ALA A 45 0.69 14.88 -2.99
CA ALA A 45 -0.65 14.81 -2.39
C ALA A 45 -1.62 15.82 -3.00
N LYS A 46 -1.15 17.04 -3.26
CA LYS A 46 -1.94 18.14 -3.82
C LYS A 46 -2.39 17.92 -5.27
N THR A 47 -1.81 16.98 -5.98
CA THR A 47 -2.16 16.70 -7.37
C THR A 47 -3.49 15.97 -7.53
N GLY A 48 -3.99 15.30 -6.48
CA GLY A 48 -5.16 14.43 -6.53
C GLY A 48 -4.92 13.10 -7.28
N CYS A 49 -3.70 12.84 -7.72
CA CYS A 49 -3.30 11.60 -8.41
C CYS A 49 -2.56 10.61 -7.53
N VAL A 50 -2.41 10.94 -6.25
CA VAL A 50 -1.67 10.13 -5.27
C VAL A 50 -2.56 9.79 -4.10
N GLU A 51 -2.57 8.52 -3.71
CA GLU A 51 -3.20 7.99 -2.51
C GLU A 51 -2.11 7.56 -1.51
N PHE A 52 -2.29 7.86 -0.23
CA PHE A 52 -1.48 7.30 0.84
C PHE A 52 -2.24 6.19 1.53
N LEU A 53 -1.60 5.03 1.65
CA LEU A 53 -2.18 3.85 2.29
C LEU A 53 -1.97 3.91 3.80
N ALA A 54 -2.92 3.37 4.57
CA ALA A 54 -2.71 3.11 5.99
C ALA A 54 -1.90 1.82 6.19
N GLU A 55 -1.10 1.80 7.25
CA GLU A 55 -0.42 0.59 7.75
C GLU A 55 -0.25 0.67 9.27
N THR A 56 0.34 -0.37 9.88
CA THR A 56 0.77 -0.27 11.28
C THR A 56 1.91 0.75 11.39
N TYR A 57 1.86 1.63 12.38
CA TYR A 57 2.77 2.77 12.52
C TYR A 57 4.25 2.39 12.45
N ALA A 58 4.62 1.33 13.16
CA ALA A 58 5.98 0.81 13.24
C ALA A 58 6.25 -0.39 12.31
N HIS A 59 5.39 -0.64 11.31
CA HIS A 59 5.46 -1.82 10.44
C HIS A 59 5.48 -3.13 11.24
N SER A 60 4.68 -3.21 12.30
CA SER A 60 4.65 -4.32 13.25
C SER A 60 3.74 -5.46 12.80
N LEU A 61 3.95 -6.64 13.40
CA LEU A 61 3.11 -7.83 13.22
C LEU A 61 1.98 -7.92 14.26
N ALA A 62 1.59 -6.81 14.89
CA ALA A 62 0.57 -6.77 15.93
C ALA A 62 -0.77 -7.38 15.50
N SER A 63 -1.10 -7.34 14.20
CA SER A 63 -2.30 -7.98 13.66
C SER A 63 -2.41 -9.49 13.94
N LEU A 64 -1.31 -10.16 14.31
CA LEU A 64 -1.25 -11.59 14.61
C LEU A 64 -1.40 -11.91 16.10
N SER A 65 -1.07 -10.98 17.00
CA SER A 65 -0.91 -11.26 18.42
C SER A 65 -1.72 -10.36 19.35
N ASP A 66 -1.91 -9.09 18.97
CA ASP A 66 -2.55 -8.09 19.81
C ASP A 66 -3.41 -7.14 18.96
N THR A 67 -4.70 -7.36 19.05
CA THR A 67 -5.69 -6.58 18.29
C THR A 67 -5.73 -5.12 18.67
N ASP A 68 -5.66 -4.82 19.97
CA ASP A 68 -5.78 -3.45 20.47
C ASP A 68 -4.55 -2.64 20.05
N GLU A 69 -3.39 -3.26 20.13
CA GLU A 69 -2.15 -2.67 19.63
C GLU A 69 -2.17 -2.48 18.11
N PHE A 70 -2.70 -3.43 17.37
CA PHE A 70 -2.88 -3.30 15.91
C PHE A 70 -3.74 -2.08 15.58
N GLU A 71 -4.93 -1.98 16.18
CA GLU A 71 -5.84 -0.85 15.96
C GLU A 71 -5.21 0.48 16.38
N ARG A 72 -4.51 0.50 17.53
CA ARG A 72 -3.84 1.69 18.03
C ARG A 72 -2.80 2.21 17.06
N GLN A 73 -1.95 1.33 16.51
CA GLN A 73 -0.93 1.70 15.54
C GLN A 73 -1.55 2.19 14.23
N VAL A 74 -2.58 1.53 13.73
CA VAL A 74 -3.26 1.95 12.50
C VAL A 74 -3.90 3.33 12.68
N ARG A 75 -4.62 3.58 13.80
CA ARG A 75 -5.22 4.88 14.09
C ARG A 75 -4.17 5.99 14.20
N ARG A 76 -3.05 5.72 14.88
CA ARG A 76 -1.92 6.65 14.95
C ARG A 76 -1.36 6.97 13.57
N HIS A 77 -1.24 5.97 12.72
CA HIS A 77 -0.75 6.13 11.35
C HIS A 77 -1.70 6.99 10.51
N VAL A 78 -3.01 6.70 10.54
CA VAL A 78 -4.03 7.49 9.85
C VAL A 78 -3.97 8.96 10.27
N ALA A 79 -3.92 9.25 11.58
CA ALA A 79 -3.80 10.61 12.07
C ALA A 79 -2.54 11.32 11.53
N ARG A 80 -1.42 10.60 11.44
CA ARG A 80 -0.18 11.15 10.88
C ARG A 80 -0.28 11.44 9.39
N MET A 81 -0.99 10.59 8.62
CA MET A 81 -1.25 10.83 7.20
C MET A 81 -2.14 12.07 6.99
N GLU A 82 -3.19 12.21 7.77
CA GLU A 82 -4.06 13.39 7.72
C GLU A 82 -3.29 14.67 8.06
N GLU A 83 -2.45 14.64 9.11
CA GLU A 83 -1.62 15.77 9.52
C GLU A 83 -0.63 16.21 8.45
N LEU A 84 0.10 15.25 7.85
CA LEU A 84 1.16 15.56 6.89
C LEU A 84 0.67 15.86 5.48
N PHE A 85 -0.35 15.13 5.03
CA PHE A 85 -0.75 15.12 3.61
C PHE A 85 -2.19 15.59 3.38
N GLY A 86 -2.97 15.82 4.44
CA GLY A 86 -4.37 16.24 4.34
C GLY A 86 -5.28 15.16 3.76
N GLN A 87 -4.83 13.90 3.72
CA GLN A 87 -5.58 12.77 3.17
C GLN A 87 -5.87 11.75 4.26
N LYS A 88 -7.13 11.36 4.40
CA LYS A 88 -7.52 10.23 5.22
C LYS A 88 -7.43 8.94 4.41
N PRO A 89 -6.54 8.00 4.75
CA PRO A 89 -6.44 6.73 4.05
C PRO A 89 -7.74 5.93 4.09
N VAL A 90 -8.14 5.40 2.95
CA VAL A 90 -9.31 4.50 2.83
C VAL A 90 -8.89 3.05 2.55
N THR A 91 -7.64 2.85 2.18
CA THR A 91 -7.03 1.54 1.90
C THR A 91 -6.00 1.22 2.96
N LEU A 92 -6.03 0.00 3.51
CA LEU A 92 -5.02 -0.49 4.46
C LEU A 92 -4.09 -1.49 3.78
N ARG A 93 -2.79 -1.36 4.02
CA ARG A 93 -1.77 -2.35 3.70
C ARG A 93 -1.17 -2.90 4.99
N ASN A 94 -1.55 -4.11 5.37
CA ASN A 94 -0.97 -4.73 6.57
C ASN A 94 0.50 -5.11 6.35
N SER A 95 1.27 -5.15 7.43
CA SER A 95 2.68 -5.56 7.41
C SER A 95 2.81 -6.93 6.75
N SER A 96 3.79 -7.07 5.83
CA SER A 96 4.01 -8.28 5.03
C SER A 96 2.79 -8.79 4.25
N LEU A 97 1.78 -7.94 4.00
CA LEU A 97 0.53 -8.29 3.34
C LEU A 97 -0.24 -9.44 4.03
N ILE A 98 0.00 -9.64 5.33
CA ILE A 98 -0.65 -10.66 6.13
C ILE A 98 -2.15 -10.41 6.18
N TYR A 99 -2.91 -11.46 5.94
CA TYR A 99 -4.36 -11.42 5.91
C TYR A 99 -4.95 -12.69 6.56
N SER A 100 -6.04 -12.50 7.26
CA SER A 100 -7.06 -13.51 7.57
C SER A 100 -8.43 -12.84 7.53
N ASP A 101 -9.51 -13.63 7.47
CA ASP A 101 -10.85 -13.06 7.44
C ASP A 101 -11.17 -12.25 8.70
N GLN A 102 -10.63 -12.65 9.87
CA GLN A 102 -10.77 -11.93 11.13
C GLN A 102 -10.03 -10.58 11.10
N ILE A 103 -8.81 -10.54 10.52
CA ILE A 103 -8.09 -9.28 10.33
C ILE A 103 -8.88 -8.37 9.39
N GLY A 104 -9.42 -8.91 8.29
CA GLY A 104 -10.24 -8.15 7.35
C GLY A 104 -11.52 -7.59 7.98
N GLU A 105 -12.21 -8.38 8.83
CA GLU A 105 -13.38 -7.90 9.56
C GLU A 105 -13.05 -6.70 10.45
N ARG A 106 -11.93 -6.75 11.17
CA ARG A 106 -11.46 -5.64 12.02
C ARG A 106 -11.09 -4.41 11.22
N VAL A 107 -10.41 -4.60 10.08
CA VAL A 107 -10.07 -3.52 9.15
C VAL A 107 -11.33 -2.84 8.63
N ALA A 108 -12.35 -3.61 8.27
CA ALA A 108 -13.66 -3.07 7.90
C ALA A 108 -14.35 -2.31 9.05
N ALA A 109 -14.26 -2.83 10.28
CA ALA A 109 -14.82 -2.18 11.47
C ALA A 109 -14.12 -0.85 11.79
N MET A 110 -12.83 -0.70 11.45
CA MET A 110 -12.11 0.57 11.54
C MET A 110 -12.51 1.59 10.46
N GLY A 111 -13.34 1.20 9.48
CA GLY A 111 -13.89 2.08 8.46
C GLY A 111 -13.11 2.10 7.13
N PHE A 112 -12.20 1.17 6.90
CA PHE A 112 -11.52 1.03 5.62
C PHE A 112 -12.43 0.41 4.57
N GLU A 113 -12.26 0.84 3.31
CA GLU A 113 -13.02 0.36 2.15
C GLU A 113 -12.30 -0.79 1.45
N SER A 114 -10.96 -0.79 1.50
CA SER A 114 -10.14 -1.79 0.86
C SER A 114 -8.90 -2.16 1.66
N MET A 115 -8.34 -3.33 1.36
CA MET A 115 -7.13 -3.84 1.96
C MET A 115 -6.25 -4.52 0.91
N LEU A 116 -4.95 -4.21 0.93
CA LEU A 116 -3.96 -4.95 0.16
C LEU A 116 -3.55 -6.21 0.92
N THR A 117 -3.51 -7.34 0.20
CA THR A 117 -3.12 -8.63 0.76
C THR A 117 -2.31 -9.45 -0.24
N ASP A 118 -1.63 -10.47 0.24
CA ASP A 118 -0.90 -11.38 -0.64
C ASP A 118 -1.87 -12.27 -1.44
N GLY A 119 -1.56 -12.45 -2.72
CA GLY A 119 -2.27 -13.37 -3.61
C GLY A 119 -1.78 -14.81 -3.47
N ALA A 120 -1.82 -15.36 -2.26
CA ALA A 120 -1.27 -16.68 -1.92
C ALA A 120 -1.87 -17.80 -2.79
N LYS A 121 -1.06 -18.37 -3.67
CA LYS A 121 -1.50 -19.36 -4.67
C LYS A 121 -2.19 -20.59 -4.05
N HIS A 122 -1.74 -21.03 -2.88
CA HIS A 122 -2.35 -22.19 -2.19
C HIS A 122 -3.77 -21.91 -1.66
N VAL A 123 -4.11 -20.64 -1.43
CA VAL A 123 -5.47 -20.21 -1.04
C VAL A 123 -6.33 -19.96 -2.28
N LEU A 124 -5.78 -19.29 -3.28
CA LEU A 124 -6.49 -18.96 -4.52
C LEU A 124 -6.78 -20.19 -5.39
N GLY A 125 -5.90 -21.21 -5.35
CA GLY A 125 -5.98 -22.38 -6.23
C GLY A 125 -5.86 -21.97 -7.70
N TRP A 126 -6.96 -22.16 -8.46
CA TRP A 126 -7.04 -21.80 -9.87
C TRP A 126 -7.47 -20.35 -10.12
N LYS A 127 -7.91 -19.62 -9.08
CA LYS A 127 -8.37 -18.24 -9.21
C LYS A 127 -7.20 -17.29 -9.45
N SER A 128 -7.49 -16.22 -10.20
CA SER A 128 -6.49 -15.19 -10.50
C SER A 128 -6.38 -14.14 -9.39
N PRO A 129 -5.18 -13.68 -9.02
CA PRO A 129 -5.01 -12.54 -8.11
C PRO A 129 -5.42 -11.20 -8.74
N ASN A 130 -5.69 -11.15 -10.04
CA ASN A 130 -6.04 -9.92 -10.75
C ASN A 130 -7.53 -9.53 -10.65
N PHE A 131 -8.31 -10.27 -9.86
CA PHE A 131 -9.69 -9.90 -9.56
C PHE A 131 -9.77 -9.22 -8.19
N VAL A 132 -10.80 -8.38 -8.03
CA VAL A 132 -11.16 -7.82 -6.73
C VAL A 132 -11.97 -8.87 -5.96
N TYR A 133 -11.52 -9.17 -4.76
CA TYR A 133 -12.23 -10.07 -3.84
C TYR A 133 -12.90 -9.26 -2.73
N THR A 134 -13.63 -9.94 -1.87
CA THR A 134 -14.25 -9.36 -0.68
C THR A 134 -13.94 -10.21 0.54
N ASN A 135 -13.88 -9.57 1.70
CA ASN A 135 -13.80 -10.29 2.96
C ASN A 135 -15.08 -11.09 3.19
N VAL A 136 -14.94 -12.34 3.63
CA VAL A 136 -16.11 -13.24 3.83
C VAL A 136 -16.98 -12.77 4.98
N MET A 137 -16.39 -12.26 6.05
CA MET A 137 -17.11 -11.80 7.26
C MET A 137 -17.73 -10.41 7.06
N ASN A 138 -17.10 -9.56 6.22
CA ASN A 138 -17.62 -8.24 5.89
C ASN A 138 -17.42 -7.93 4.39
N PRO A 139 -18.41 -8.22 3.53
CA PRO A 139 -18.32 -8.04 2.07
C PRO A 139 -18.14 -6.59 1.59
N ARG A 140 -18.26 -5.60 2.49
CA ARG A 140 -17.98 -4.20 2.15
C ARG A 140 -16.49 -3.97 1.93
N LEU A 141 -15.62 -4.69 2.66
CA LEU A 141 -14.18 -4.59 2.49
C LEU A 141 -13.77 -5.28 1.20
N LYS A 142 -13.15 -4.51 0.30
CA LYS A 142 -12.56 -5.04 -0.93
C LYS A 142 -11.12 -5.48 -0.67
N LEU A 143 -10.77 -6.64 -1.22
CA LEU A 143 -9.43 -7.19 -1.12
C LEU A 143 -8.74 -7.08 -2.48
N LEU A 144 -7.62 -6.37 -2.49
CA LEU A 144 -6.76 -6.18 -3.66
C LEU A 144 -5.52 -7.06 -3.47
N LEU A 145 -5.42 -8.10 -4.27
CA LEU A 145 -4.39 -9.11 -4.11
C LEU A 145 -3.13 -8.75 -4.89
N LYS A 146 -1.96 -8.90 -4.26
CA LYS A 146 -0.67 -8.79 -4.94
C LYS A 146 -0.58 -9.86 -6.04
N ASN A 147 -0.34 -9.44 -7.28
CA ASN A 147 0.14 -10.36 -8.31
C ASN A 147 1.64 -10.61 -8.07
N SER A 148 1.97 -11.69 -7.33
CA SER A 148 3.33 -11.96 -6.90
C SER A 148 4.28 -12.14 -8.09
N ARG A 149 3.84 -12.82 -9.17
CA ARG A 149 4.67 -13.00 -10.37
C ARG A 149 5.07 -11.65 -10.98
N LEU A 150 4.09 -10.80 -11.30
CA LEU A 150 4.35 -9.48 -11.89
C LEU A 150 5.16 -8.57 -10.94
N SER A 151 4.86 -8.63 -9.64
CA SER A 151 5.63 -7.87 -8.65
C SER A 151 7.09 -8.31 -8.61
N ASP A 152 7.36 -9.62 -8.62
CA ASP A 152 8.72 -10.15 -8.56
C ASP A 152 9.48 -9.86 -9.86
N ASP A 153 8.81 -9.89 -11.01
CA ASP A 153 9.39 -9.50 -12.30
C ASP A 153 9.85 -8.04 -12.26
N LEU A 154 9.02 -7.14 -11.71
CA LEU A 154 9.37 -5.72 -11.61
C LEU A 154 10.39 -5.41 -10.51
N THR A 155 10.30 -6.05 -9.35
CA THR A 155 11.12 -5.69 -8.19
C THR A 155 12.45 -6.40 -8.12
N LEU A 156 12.54 -7.64 -8.63
CA LEU A 156 13.72 -8.49 -8.50
C LEU A 156 14.41 -8.73 -9.84
N ARG A 157 13.65 -8.89 -10.93
CA ARG A 157 14.17 -9.36 -12.20
C ARG A 157 14.36 -8.26 -13.25
N PHE A 158 13.68 -7.14 -13.11
CA PHE A 158 13.72 -6.04 -14.10
C PHE A 158 15.12 -5.57 -14.45
N SER A 159 16.03 -5.54 -13.46
CA SER A 159 17.43 -5.13 -13.62
C SER A 159 18.39 -6.31 -13.83
N ASP A 160 17.90 -7.55 -13.86
CA ASP A 160 18.72 -8.74 -14.00
C ASP A 160 18.94 -9.07 -15.49
N HIS A 161 20.13 -8.73 -16.00
CA HIS A 161 20.51 -9.01 -17.39
C HIS A 161 20.64 -10.52 -17.69
N SER A 162 20.71 -11.38 -16.70
CA SER A 162 20.74 -12.84 -16.85
C SER A 162 19.37 -13.47 -16.94
N TRP A 163 18.32 -12.73 -16.64
CA TRP A 163 16.95 -13.21 -16.72
C TRP A 163 16.54 -13.44 -18.18
N HIS A 164 15.95 -14.60 -18.47
CA HIS A 164 15.64 -15.01 -19.83
C HIS A 164 14.60 -14.12 -20.57
N GLU A 165 13.79 -13.36 -19.84
CA GLU A 165 12.83 -12.39 -20.39
C GLU A 165 13.37 -10.95 -20.39
N TRP A 166 14.65 -10.75 -20.09
CA TRP A 166 15.27 -9.43 -20.14
C TRP A 166 15.60 -9.02 -21.59
N PRO A 167 15.40 -7.75 -22.00
CA PRO A 167 14.76 -6.67 -21.26
C PRO A 167 13.24 -6.77 -21.29
N LEU A 168 12.59 -6.58 -20.12
CA LEU A 168 11.15 -6.49 -20.04
C LEU A 168 10.68 -5.18 -20.67
N THR A 169 9.88 -5.25 -21.73
CA THR A 169 9.30 -4.10 -22.42
C THR A 169 7.79 -4.03 -22.14
N ALA A 170 7.17 -2.91 -22.52
CA ALA A 170 5.73 -2.71 -22.33
C ALA A 170 4.87 -3.33 -23.45
N ASP A 171 5.52 -3.89 -24.48
CA ASP A 171 4.88 -4.46 -25.68
C ASP A 171 4.50 -5.94 -25.50
#